data_2b400d6e29a9df57da59149ff7f059d4
#
_entry.id   2b400d6e29a9df57da59149ff7f059d4
#
_cell.length_a   1.000
_cell.length_b   1.000
_cell.length_c   1.000
_cell.angle_alpha   90.00
_cell.angle_beta   90.00
_cell.angle_gamma   90.00
#
_symmetry.space_group_name_H-M   'P 1'
#
loop_
_entity.id
_entity.type
_entity.pdbx_description
1 polymer ?
#
loop_
_entity_poly.entity_id
_entity_poly.type
_entity_poly.pdbx_seq_one_letter_code
_entity_poly.pdbx_strand_id
1 'polypeptide(L)'
;AEILTQSKLEDEKRLKEILAMLKSRLLMKFQSSGHTTAALRAMSYSSPSAKLKDMTNGIEFYEKVAYIEEHFEEEKGKLVENLKNLARQLFRADNMMLSYTAAKEGLQDMKTMILSMKASLNHEEPKDSPCMIHCQKKNEGFKTASKVQYVARTGNFIDNGASYTGALQILKVILSYEYLWQNIRVKGGAYGCMSNFNRIGEGYFVSYRDPNLRRTLEVYDGVVDYLKDFTVSERDMTKYIIGTMSNIDQPMTPAAKGDRSMNLYMNKVSAEMIQKERREILEAGQDDIRRLSKVVEAVLKADQLCVIGSEEKIEEERNLFGTVTSF
;
A
#
# COMPACT_ATOMS: atom_id res chain seq x y z
N ALA A 1 -8.74 0.58 -28.03
CA ALA A 1 -7.71 -0.11 -28.80
C ALA A 1 -6.88 0.89 -29.62
N GLU A 2 -7.50 1.77 -30.38
CA GLU A 2 -6.82 2.77 -31.22
C GLU A 2 -5.90 3.68 -30.38
N ILE A 3 -6.37 4.20 -29.25
CA ILE A 3 -5.54 5.03 -28.35
C ILE A 3 -4.32 4.24 -27.84
N LEU A 4 -4.50 2.97 -27.46
CA LEU A 4 -3.42 2.15 -26.90
C LEU A 4 -2.36 1.76 -27.96
N THR A 5 -2.78 1.59 -29.22
CA THR A 5 -1.91 1.07 -30.28
C THR A 5 -1.35 2.16 -31.22
N GLN A 6 -2.01 3.32 -31.32
CA GLN A 6 -1.67 4.38 -32.26
C GLN A 6 -1.25 5.71 -31.62
N SER A 7 -1.13 5.76 -30.28
CA SER A 7 -0.67 6.97 -29.60
C SER A 7 0.75 7.36 -30.03
N LYS A 8 0.91 8.62 -30.42
CA LYS A 8 2.23 9.19 -30.75
C LYS A 8 2.99 9.48 -29.45
N LEU A 9 3.94 8.63 -29.13
CA LEU A 9 4.78 8.76 -27.93
C LEU A 9 6.01 9.66 -28.14
N GLU A 10 6.10 10.35 -29.28
CA GLU A 10 7.26 11.14 -29.73
C GLU A 10 7.06 12.65 -29.59
N ASP A 11 5.91 13.11 -29.12
CA ASP A 11 5.65 14.55 -28.90
C ASP A 11 6.43 15.03 -27.67
N GLU A 12 7.63 15.55 -27.90
CA GLU A 12 8.56 16.02 -26.87
C GLU A 12 7.93 17.09 -25.98
N LYS A 13 7.20 18.05 -26.58
CA LYS A 13 6.53 19.11 -25.80
C LYS A 13 5.51 18.50 -24.85
N ARG A 14 4.70 17.57 -25.34
CA ARG A 14 3.67 16.90 -24.53
C ARG A 14 4.28 16.01 -23.45
N LEU A 15 5.37 15.30 -23.74
CA LEU A 15 6.07 14.50 -22.74
C LEU A 15 6.63 15.38 -21.61
N LYS A 16 7.23 16.52 -21.92
CA LYS A 16 7.74 17.46 -20.92
C LYS A 16 6.63 18.02 -20.02
N GLU A 17 5.48 18.40 -20.62
CA GLU A 17 4.29 18.84 -19.87
C GLU A 17 3.77 17.74 -18.94
N ILE A 18 3.70 16.49 -19.40
CA ILE A 18 3.26 15.33 -18.60
C ILE A 18 4.21 15.07 -17.43
N LEU A 19 5.52 15.11 -17.63
CA LEU A 19 6.52 14.92 -16.57
C LEU A 19 6.37 16.00 -15.49
N ALA A 20 6.28 17.28 -15.86
CA ALA A 20 6.08 18.39 -14.92
C ALA A 20 4.76 18.24 -14.13
N MET A 21 3.68 17.84 -14.81
CA MET A 21 2.38 17.58 -14.19
C MET A 21 2.46 16.38 -13.20
N LEU A 22 3.10 15.29 -13.58
CA LEU A 22 3.29 14.12 -12.72
C LEU A 22 4.10 14.44 -11.48
N LYS A 23 5.24 15.14 -11.64
CA LYS A 23 6.08 15.62 -10.53
C LYS A 23 5.27 16.43 -9.52
N SER A 24 4.54 17.45 -10.01
CA SER A 24 3.70 18.32 -9.17
C SER A 24 2.60 17.53 -8.45
N ARG A 25 1.93 16.58 -9.14
CA ARG A 25 0.90 15.73 -8.55
C ARG A 25 1.44 14.82 -7.46
N LEU A 26 2.63 14.24 -7.66
CA LEU A 26 3.28 13.39 -6.66
C LEU A 26 3.67 14.18 -5.41
N LEU A 27 4.24 15.38 -5.56
CA LEU A 27 4.54 16.26 -4.43
C LEU A 27 3.29 16.64 -3.64
N MET A 28 2.20 17.02 -4.30
CA MET A 28 0.93 17.31 -3.64
C MET A 28 0.41 16.08 -2.88
N LYS A 29 0.53 14.89 -3.46
CA LYS A 29 0.16 13.62 -2.81
C LYS A 29 0.99 13.38 -1.53
N PHE A 30 2.29 13.63 -1.57
CA PHE A 30 3.17 13.45 -0.41
C PHE A 30 2.81 14.39 0.75
N GLN A 31 2.40 15.61 0.43
CA GLN A 31 1.94 16.58 1.42
C GLN A 31 0.55 16.26 1.99
N SER A 32 -0.41 15.91 1.13
CA SER A 32 -1.81 15.66 1.55
C SER A 32 -2.04 14.29 2.15
N SER A 33 -1.34 13.27 1.66
CA SER A 33 -1.49 11.85 2.00
C SER A 33 -0.14 11.19 2.35
N GLY A 34 0.74 11.93 2.99
CA GLY A 34 2.09 11.48 3.33
C GLY A 34 2.12 10.19 4.16
N HIS A 35 1.08 9.91 4.96
CA HIS A 35 0.95 8.66 5.71
C HIS A 35 0.91 7.41 4.81
N THR A 36 0.16 7.46 3.70
CA THR A 36 0.13 6.32 2.75
C THR A 36 1.44 6.18 2.00
N THR A 37 2.08 7.30 1.67
CA THR A 37 3.38 7.32 1.01
C THR A 37 4.48 6.79 1.93
N ALA A 38 4.54 7.25 3.19
CA ALA A 38 5.51 6.78 4.18
C ALA A 38 5.35 5.29 4.47
N ALA A 39 4.11 4.81 4.65
CA ALA A 39 3.83 3.38 4.85
C ALA A 39 4.25 2.54 3.63
N LEU A 40 3.92 2.97 2.41
CA LEU A 40 4.34 2.28 1.18
C LEU A 40 5.87 2.24 1.06
N ARG A 41 6.54 3.37 1.29
CA ARG A 41 8.01 3.45 1.24
C ARG A 41 8.65 2.53 2.25
N ALA A 42 8.21 2.53 3.51
CA ALA A 42 8.76 1.64 4.53
C ALA A 42 8.49 0.15 4.23
N MET A 43 7.30 -0.22 3.73
CA MET A 43 7.02 -1.58 3.29
C MET A 43 7.88 -2.02 2.10
N SER A 44 8.28 -1.09 1.22
CA SER A 44 9.13 -1.39 0.05
C SER A 44 10.53 -1.88 0.42
N TYR A 45 10.94 -1.72 1.67
CA TYR A 45 12.27 -2.19 2.12
C TYR A 45 12.36 -3.72 2.25
N SER A 46 11.23 -4.44 2.36
CA SER A 46 11.19 -5.90 2.47
C SER A 46 10.17 -6.59 1.56
N SER A 47 9.16 -5.87 1.08
CA SER A 47 8.12 -6.45 0.24
C SER A 47 8.33 -6.13 -1.24
N PRO A 48 8.54 -7.14 -2.12
CA PRO A 48 8.63 -6.92 -3.57
C PRO A 48 7.38 -6.27 -4.16
N SER A 49 6.19 -6.61 -3.63
CA SER A 49 4.91 -6.00 -4.05
C SER A 49 4.86 -4.52 -3.70
N ALA A 50 5.25 -4.15 -2.48
CA ALA A 50 5.32 -2.74 -2.07
C ALA A 50 6.42 -1.99 -2.83
N LYS A 51 7.56 -2.64 -3.10
CA LYS A 51 8.65 -2.07 -3.90
C LYS A 51 8.19 -1.74 -5.32
N LEU A 52 7.49 -2.66 -5.99
CA LEU A 52 6.91 -2.40 -7.31
C LEU A 52 5.92 -1.22 -7.29
N LYS A 53 5.09 -1.13 -6.25
CA LYS A 53 4.16 0.00 -6.09
C LYS A 53 4.89 1.32 -5.85
N ASP A 54 5.99 1.32 -5.08
CA ASP A 54 6.81 2.51 -4.86
C ASP A 54 7.50 2.96 -6.16
N MET A 55 8.04 2.02 -6.95
CA MET A 55 8.64 2.27 -8.27
C MET A 55 7.64 2.79 -9.31
N THR A 56 6.34 2.59 -9.15
CA THR A 56 5.30 2.97 -10.12
C THR A 56 4.39 4.11 -9.66
N ASN A 57 4.35 4.43 -8.37
CA ASN A 57 3.41 5.42 -7.82
C ASN A 57 3.85 6.03 -6.48
N GLY A 58 5.06 5.74 -6.00
CA GLY A 58 5.60 6.22 -4.73
C GLY A 58 6.76 7.19 -4.88
N ILE A 59 7.63 7.20 -3.87
CA ILE A 59 8.79 8.10 -3.82
C ILE A 59 9.81 7.78 -4.91
N GLU A 60 10.10 6.50 -5.14
CA GLU A 60 11.06 6.10 -6.19
C GLU A 60 10.56 6.48 -7.59
N PHE A 61 9.25 6.41 -7.82
CA PHE A 61 8.66 6.91 -9.06
C PHE A 61 8.86 8.42 -9.20
N TYR A 62 8.62 9.18 -8.11
CA TYR A 62 8.86 10.62 -8.11
C TYR A 62 10.32 10.96 -8.41
N GLU A 63 11.27 10.30 -7.75
CA GLU A 63 12.71 10.49 -7.97
C GLU A 63 13.07 10.27 -9.46
N LYS A 64 12.52 9.22 -10.07
CA LYS A 64 12.73 8.95 -11.50
C LYS A 64 12.10 9.98 -12.42
N VAL A 65 10.86 10.41 -12.12
CA VAL A 65 10.16 11.46 -12.90
C VAL A 65 10.91 12.80 -12.78
N ALA A 66 11.33 13.17 -11.58
CA ALA A 66 12.08 14.40 -11.33
C ALA A 66 13.43 14.40 -12.07
N TYR A 67 14.16 13.29 -12.02
CA TYR A 67 15.42 13.12 -12.75
C TYR A 67 15.23 13.26 -14.28
N ILE A 68 14.23 12.59 -14.86
CA ILE A 68 13.98 12.66 -16.31
C ILE A 68 13.51 14.08 -16.71
N GLU A 69 12.73 14.76 -15.87
CA GLU A 69 12.28 16.14 -16.14
C GLU A 69 13.45 17.12 -16.14
N GLU A 70 14.36 16.99 -15.19
CA GLU A 70 15.56 17.84 -15.07
C GLU A 70 16.55 17.62 -16.23
N HIS A 71 16.72 16.35 -16.65
CA HIS A 71 17.66 15.95 -17.72
C HIS A 71 16.92 15.61 -19.03
N PHE A 72 15.81 16.30 -19.31
CA PHE A 72 14.89 15.91 -20.39
C PHE A 72 15.58 15.81 -21.76
N GLU A 73 16.43 16.77 -22.11
CA GLU A 73 17.09 16.78 -23.41
C GLU A 73 18.03 15.59 -23.63
N GLU A 74 18.61 15.07 -22.55
CA GLU A 74 19.51 13.92 -22.58
C GLU A 74 18.73 12.59 -22.55
N GLU A 75 17.62 12.53 -21.81
CA GLU A 75 16.85 11.32 -21.54
C GLU A 75 15.68 11.09 -22.50
N LYS A 76 15.24 12.11 -23.27
CA LYS A 76 14.03 12.04 -24.10
C LYS A 76 14.03 10.89 -25.13
N GLY A 77 15.15 10.63 -25.79
CA GLY A 77 15.27 9.54 -26.75
C GLY A 77 15.05 8.18 -26.13
N LYS A 78 15.73 7.93 -25.01
CA LYS A 78 15.60 6.71 -24.22
C LYS A 78 14.21 6.56 -23.60
N LEU A 79 13.60 7.67 -23.15
CA LEU A 79 12.24 7.68 -22.62
C LEU A 79 11.24 7.22 -23.70
N VAL A 80 11.31 7.78 -24.91
CA VAL A 80 10.43 7.41 -26.03
C VAL A 80 10.61 5.94 -26.39
N GLU A 81 11.84 5.46 -26.51
CA GLU A 81 12.12 4.05 -26.79
C GLU A 81 11.53 3.12 -25.73
N ASN A 82 11.76 3.42 -24.47
CA ASN A 82 11.23 2.64 -23.35
C ASN A 82 9.70 2.64 -23.32
N LEU A 83 9.04 3.78 -23.57
CA LEU A 83 7.58 3.87 -23.66
C LEU A 83 7.02 3.03 -24.81
N LYS A 84 7.65 3.05 -25.99
CA LYS A 84 7.28 2.20 -27.12
C LYS A 84 7.42 0.71 -26.81
N ASN A 85 8.54 0.33 -26.22
CA ASN A 85 8.80 -1.06 -25.84
C ASN A 85 7.81 -1.52 -24.77
N LEU A 86 7.54 -0.69 -23.74
CA LEU A 86 6.56 -0.99 -22.70
C LEU A 86 5.14 -1.13 -23.29
N ALA A 87 4.73 -0.24 -24.18
CA ALA A 87 3.42 -0.31 -24.84
C ALA A 87 3.25 -1.62 -25.63
N ARG A 88 4.29 -2.05 -26.38
CA ARG A 88 4.26 -3.34 -27.09
C ARG A 88 4.10 -4.53 -26.16
N GLN A 89 4.76 -4.52 -25.01
CA GLN A 89 4.70 -5.62 -24.05
C GLN A 89 3.40 -5.64 -23.23
N LEU A 90 2.87 -4.48 -22.85
CA LEU A 90 1.65 -4.38 -22.05
C LEU A 90 0.39 -4.63 -22.88
N PHE A 91 0.30 -4.01 -24.08
CA PHE A 91 -0.90 -4.03 -24.91
C PHE A 91 -0.90 -5.22 -25.88
N ARG A 92 -0.74 -6.40 -25.32
CA ARG A 92 -0.75 -7.67 -26.06
C ARG A 92 -2.07 -8.42 -25.87
N ALA A 93 -2.44 -9.16 -26.90
CA ALA A 93 -3.66 -9.95 -26.93
C ALA A 93 -3.74 -11.03 -25.82
N ASP A 94 -2.61 -11.65 -25.47
CA ASP A 94 -2.50 -12.69 -24.44
C ASP A 94 -2.37 -12.12 -23.02
N ASN A 95 -1.99 -10.87 -22.87
CA ASN A 95 -1.91 -10.17 -21.57
C ASN A 95 -3.25 -9.55 -21.14
N MET A 96 -4.30 -9.67 -21.97
CA MET A 96 -5.58 -9.05 -21.70
C MET A 96 -6.46 -9.93 -20.82
N MET A 97 -6.93 -9.40 -19.69
CA MET A 97 -7.95 -9.99 -18.85
C MET A 97 -9.18 -9.08 -18.80
N LEU A 98 -10.36 -9.66 -18.92
CA LEU A 98 -11.63 -8.94 -18.85
C LEU A 98 -12.49 -9.44 -17.69
N SER A 99 -12.99 -8.52 -16.89
CA SER A 99 -14.06 -8.79 -15.92
C SER A 99 -15.35 -8.12 -16.42
N TYR A 100 -16.42 -8.90 -16.52
CA TYR A 100 -17.74 -8.42 -16.92
C TYR A 100 -18.73 -8.53 -15.77
N THR A 101 -19.30 -7.41 -15.37
CA THR A 101 -20.32 -7.34 -14.32
C THR A 101 -21.48 -6.51 -14.79
N ALA A 102 -22.44 -7.18 -15.42
CA ALA A 102 -23.69 -6.57 -15.92
C ALA A 102 -24.73 -7.65 -16.15
N ALA A 103 -25.88 -7.28 -16.75
CA ALA A 103 -26.93 -8.21 -17.13
C ALA A 103 -26.44 -9.19 -18.22
N LYS A 104 -26.99 -10.41 -18.20
CA LYS A 104 -26.56 -11.52 -19.09
C LYS A 104 -26.77 -11.20 -20.57
N GLU A 105 -27.76 -10.40 -20.88
CA GLU A 105 -28.19 -10.03 -22.24
C GLU A 105 -27.07 -9.30 -23.01
N GLY A 106 -26.30 -8.45 -22.32
CA GLY A 106 -25.18 -7.72 -22.93
C GLY A 106 -23.89 -8.53 -23.13
N LEU A 107 -23.85 -9.77 -22.63
CA LEU A 107 -22.60 -10.56 -22.64
C LEU A 107 -22.12 -10.89 -24.06
N GLN A 108 -23.05 -11.16 -25.00
CA GLN A 108 -22.68 -11.53 -26.38
C GLN A 108 -22.10 -10.35 -27.16
N ASP A 109 -22.72 -9.18 -27.02
CA ASP A 109 -22.21 -7.95 -27.65
C ASP A 109 -20.84 -7.58 -27.10
N MET A 110 -20.69 -7.69 -25.78
CA MET A 110 -19.39 -7.48 -25.11
C MET A 110 -18.31 -8.45 -25.65
N LYS A 111 -18.63 -9.74 -25.78
CA LYS A 111 -17.69 -10.73 -26.35
C LYS A 111 -17.25 -10.34 -27.76
N THR A 112 -18.18 -9.93 -28.61
CA THR A 112 -17.87 -9.52 -30.00
C THR A 112 -16.95 -8.30 -30.00
N MET A 113 -17.24 -7.29 -29.17
CA MET A 113 -16.42 -6.09 -29.06
C MET A 113 -15.00 -6.41 -28.56
N ILE A 114 -14.88 -7.29 -27.55
CA ILE A 114 -13.57 -7.69 -26.99
C ILE A 114 -12.75 -8.51 -27.99
N LEU A 115 -13.36 -9.38 -28.77
CA LEU A 115 -12.66 -10.11 -29.83
C LEU A 115 -12.10 -9.15 -30.89
N SER A 116 -12.88 -8.14 -31.29
CA SER A 116 -12.40 -7.07 -32.20
C SER A 116 -11.25 -6.27 -31.59
N MET A 117 -11.36 -5.87 -30.30
CA MET A 117 -10.28 -5.20 -29.59
C MET A 117 -9.02 -6.08 -29.52
N LYS A 118 -9.18 -7.35 -29.17
CA LYS A 118 -8.07 -8.31 -29.06
C LYS A 118 -7.33 -8.45 -30.38
N ALA A 119 -8.04 -8.48 -31.50
CA ALA A 119 -7.45 -8.57 -32.83
C ALA A 119 -6.57 -7.36 -33.22
N SER A 120 -6.81 -6.18 -32.61
CA SER A 120 -6.02 -4.96 -32.84
C SER A 120 -4.81 -4.78 -31.91
N LEU A 121 -4.66 -5.65 -30.89
CA LEU A 121 -3.53 -5.60 -29.98
C LEU A 121 -2.30 -6.31 -30.55
N ASN A 122 -1.14 -6.10 -29.93
CA ASN A 122 0.09 -6.78 -30.32
C ASN A 122 -0.01 -8.30 -30.06
N HIS A 123 0.49 -9.11 -31.00
CA HIS A 123 0.54 -10.57 -30.97
C HIS A 123 1.97 -11.13 -30.91
N GLU A 124 2.99 -10.26 -30.73
CA GLU A 124 4.37 -10.72 -30.61
C GLU A 124 4.53 -11.55 -29.32
N GLU A 125 5.39 -12.57 -29.38
CA GLU A 125 5.77 -13.36 -28.22
C GLU A 125 6.39 -12.49 -27.12
N PRO A 126 6.08 -12.74 -25.84
CA PRO A 126 6.72 -12.02 -24.76
C PRO A 126 8.22 -12.26 -24.77
N LYS A 127 8.99 -11.21 -24.63
CA LYS A 127 10.39 -11.38 -24.25
C LYS A 127 10.42 -11.68 -22.76
N ASP A 128 10.65 -12.94 -22.42
CA ASP A 128 10.88 -13.35 -21.03
C ASP A 128 12.11 -12.62 -20.50
N SER A 129 11.84 -11.66 -19.63
CA SER A 129 12.88 -10.99 -18.86
C SER A 129 12.45 -11.06 -17.40
N PRO A 130 12.94 -12.07 -16.65
CA PRO A 130 12.60 -12.16 -15.23
C PRO A 130 13.11 -10.91 -14.52
N CYS A 131 12.18 -10.09 -14.04
CA CYS A 131 12.50 -8.91 -13.23
C CYS A 131 12.61 -9.34 -11.76
N MET A 132 13.83 -9.43 -11.26
CA MET A 132 14.08 -9.61 -9.82
C MET A 132 13.96 -8.25 -9.13
N ILE A 133 12.94 -8.10 -8.29
CA ILE A 133 12.76 -6.89 -7.48
C ILE A 133 13.59 -7.05 -6.20
N HIS A 134 14.65 -6.25 -6.08
CA HIS A 134 15.50 -6.22 -4.90
C HIS A 134 14.96 -5.24 -3.87
N CYS A 135 14.73 -5.74 -2.66
CA CYS A 135 14.36 -4.93 -1.49
C CYS A 135 15.58 -4.67 -0.62
N GLN A 136 15.67 -3.47 -0.06
CA GLN A 136 16.75 -3.08 0.84
C GLN A 136 16.19 -2.18 1.94
N LYS A 137 16.52 -2.50 3.20
CA LYS A 137 16.21 -1.64 4.35
C LYS A 137 17.02 -0.35 4.27
N LYS A 138 16.34 0.80 4.41
CA LYS A 138 16.97 2.11 4.30
C LYS A 138 16.77 2.99 5.53
N ASN A 139 15.60 2.95 6.15
CA ASN A 139 15.16 3.87 7.21
C ASN A 139 15.36 5.33 6.79
N GLU A 140 14.33 5.93 6.18
CA GLU A 140 14.43 7.21 5.49
C GLU A 140 13.60 8.29 6.16
N GLY A 141 14.16 9.51 6.21
CA GLY A 141 13.48 10.75 6.59
C GLY A 141 13.36 11.69 5.39
N PHE A 142 12.13 12.10 5.05
CA PHE A 142 11.85 13.03 3.96
C PHE A 142 11.36 14.36 4.52
N LYS A 143 12.20 15.39 4.42
CA LYS A 143 11.94 16.72 4.95
C LYS A 143 10.97 17.49 4.07
N THR A 144 10.04 18.16 4.70
CA THR A 144 9.07 19.06 4.07
C THR A 144 8.91 20.33 4.89
N ALA A 145 8.29 21.35 4.31
CA ALA A 145 7.95 22.59 5.03
C ALA A 145 6.78 22.42 6.04
N SER A 146 6.27 21.20 6.22
CA SER A 146 5.21 20.90 7.19
C SER A 146 5.72 20.98 8.62
N LYS A 147 4.83 21.38 9.56
CA LYS A 147 5.12 21.32 11.02
C LYS A 147 4.70 19.96 11.64
N VAL A 148 4.12 19.08 10.86
CA VAL A 148 3.64 17.76 11.31
C VAL A 148 4.28 16.66 10.50
N GLN A 149 4.29 15.46 11.08
CA GLN A 149 4.91 14.27 10.53
C GLN A 149 3.86 13.24 10.10
N TYR A 150 4.30 12.34 9.23
CA TYR A 150 3.70 11.05 8.93
C TYR A 150 4.73 10.00 9.31
N VAL A 151 4.54 9.32 10.43
CA VAL A 151 5.52 8.37 10.99
C VAL A 151 5.05 6.96 10.67
N ALA A 152 5.74 6.26 9.79
CA ALA A 152 5.41 4.90 9.40
C ALA A 152 6.45 3.90 9.87
N ARG A 153 6.03 2.86 10.59
CA ARG A 153 6.85 1.71 10.99
C ARG A 153 6.23 0.43 10.45
N THR A 154 7.04 -0.41 9.80
CA THR A 154 6.55 -1.58 9.06
C THR A 154 7.44 -2.80 9.29
N GLY A 155 6.93 -3.96 8.87
CA GLY A 155 7.69 -5.20 8.82
C GLY A 155 6.88 -6.33 8.19
N ASN A 156 7.55 -7.41 7.81
CA ASN A 156 6.88 -8.63 7.39
C ASN A 156 6.91 -9.65 8.53
N PHE A 157 5.74 -9.98 9.07
CA PHE A 157 5.64 -10.91 10.18
C PHE A 157 5.77 -12.38 9.75
N ILE A 158 5.46 -12.72 8.49
CA ILE A 158 5.62 -14.09 7.97
C ILE A 158 7.09 -14.43 7.84
N ASP A 159 7.92 -13.52 7.36
CA ASP A 159 9.38 -13.71 7.25
C ASP A 159 10.03 -13.94 8.62
N ASN A 160 9.35 -13.51 9.69
CA ASN A 160 9.77 -13.71 11.08
C ASN A 160 9.02 -14.87 11.78
N GLY A 161 8.43 -15.80 11.00
CA GLY A 161 7.84 -17.07 11.49
C GLY A 161 6.44 -16.95 12.07
N ALA A 162 5.76 -15.79 11.95
CA ALA A 162 4.36 -15.64 12.34
C ALA A 162 3.41 -15.94 11.17
N SER A 163 2.14 -16.16 11.45
CA SER A 163 1.13 -16.51 10.45
C SER A 163 -0.03 -15.53 10.46
N TYR A 164 -0.65 -15.33 9.30
CA TYR A 164 -1.88 -14.57 9.20
C TYR A 164 -3.07 -15.33 9.80
N THR A 165 -3.91 -14.63 10.55
CA THR A 165 -5.18 -15.13 11.10
C THR A 165 -6.26 -14.04 11.03
N GLY A 166 -7.53 -14.45 10.98
CA GLY A 166 -8.67 -13.53 11.01
C GLY A 166 -8.71 -12.62 12.25
N ALA A 167 -8.15 -13.05 13.37
CA ALA A 167 -8.04 -12.26 14.58
C ALA A 167 -7.27 -10.93 14.37
N LEU A 168 -6.40 -10.82 13.36
CA LEU A 168 -5.71 -9.59 12.98
C LEU A 168 -6.67 -8.49 12.49
N GLN A 169 -7.84 -8.86 11.95
CA GLN A 169 -8.87 -7.90 11.59
C GLN A 169 -9.53 -7.29 12.84
N ILE A 170 -9.70 -8.10 13.90
CA ILE A 170 -10.19 -7.62 15.20
C ILE A 170 -9.15 -6.71 15.85
N LEU A 171 -7.87 -7.10 15.81
CA LEU A 171 -6.77 -6.28 16.32
C LEU A 171 -6.76 -4.89 15.68
N LYS A 172 -6.97 -4.80 14.37
CA LYS A 172 -7.08 -3.52 13.67
C LYS A 172 -8.17 -2.63 14.26
N VAL A 173 -9.33 -3.19 14.59
CA VAL A 173 -10.44 -2.46 15.24
C VAL A 173 -10.04 -2.02 16.65
N ILE A 174 -9.51 -2.93 17.46
CA ILE A 174 -9.06 -2.62 18.84
C ILE A 174 -8.04 -1.47 18.83
N LEU A 175 -6.99 -1.59 18.04
CA LEU A 175 -5.94 -0.58 17.98
C LEU A 175 -6.45 0.78 17.51
N SER A 176 -7.38 0.79 16.54
CA SER A 176 -7.94 2.03 15.96
C SER A 176 -8.85 2.80 16.90
N TYR A 177 -9.52 2.13 17.85
CA TYR A 177 -10.47 2.78 18.75
C TYR A 177 -9.97 2.91 20.18
N GLU A 178 -9.00 2.08 20.59
CA GLU A 178 -8.48 2.06 21.95
C GLU A 178 -7.05 2.59 22.02
N TYR A 179 -6.05 1.72 21.87
CA TYR A 179 -4.67 2.03 22.19
C TYR A 179 -4.06 3.16 21.36
N LEU A 180 -4.08 3.03 20.04
CA LEU A 180 -3.48 4.04 19.15
C LEU A 180 -4.27 5.36 19.20
N TRP A 181 -5.59 5.27 19.20
CA TRP A 181 -6.44 6.44 19.32
C TRP A 181 -6.14 7.25 20.58
N GLN A 182 -6.09 6.58 21.75
CA GLN A 182 -5.84 7.25 23.02
C GLN A 182 -4.44 7.84 23.11
N ASN A 183 -3.42 7.10 22.67
CA ASN A 183 -2.04 7.51 22.90
C ASN A 183 -1.48 8.43 21.81
N ILE A 184 -1.85 8.23 20.54
CA ILE A 184 -1.35 9.03 19.41
C ILE A 184 -2.26 10.22 19.11
N ARG A 185 -3.59 10.01 19.07
CA ARG A 185 -4.50 11.10 18.76
C ARG A 185 -4.85 11.94 19.99
N VAL A 186 -5.47 11.34 21.02
CA VAL A 186 -6.00 12.09 22.18
C VAL A 186 -4.88 12.69 22.99
N LYS A 187 -3.91 11.90 23.43
CA LYS A 187 -2.79 12.35 24.25
C LYS A 187 -1.63 12.93 23.44
N GLY A 188 -1.44 12.45 22.21
CA GLY A 188 -0.34 12.84 21.33
C GLY A 188 -0.63 14.05 20.46
N GLY A 189 -1.90 14.37 20.19
CA GLY A 189 -2.32 15.48 19.35
C GLY A 189 -2.25 15.24 17.85
N ALA A 190 -1.98 14.02 17.41
CA ALA A 190 -2.05 13.65 15.99
C ALA A 190 -3.49 13.71 15.47
N TYR A 191 -3.66 13.96 14.19
CA TYR A 191 -5.00 13.95 13.57
C TYR A 191 -5.57 12.54 13.44
N GLY A 192 -4.72 11.53 13.26
CA GLY A 192 -5.11 10.12 13.18
C GLY A 192 -3.94 9.16 13.29
N CYS A 193 -4.28 7.89 13.41
CA CYS A 193 -3.33 6.78 13.38
C CYS A 193 -4.00 5.55 12.78
N MET A 194 -3.25 4.73 12.09
CA MET A 194 -3.73 3.53 11.43
C MET A 194 -2.74 2.37 11.62
N SER A 195 -3.27 1.16 11.64
CA SER A 195 -2.49 -0.07 11.52
C SER A 195 -3.19 -1.04 10.58
N ASN A 196 -2.43 -1.89 9.93
CA ASN A 196 -2.97 -2.95 9.09
C ASN A 196 -2.02 -4.14 9.03
N PHE A 197 -2.58 -5.33 8.87
CA PHE A 197 -1.86 -6.59 8.73
C PHE A 197 -2.53 -7.38 7.61
N ASN A 198 -1.79 -7.80 6.61
CA ASN A 198 -2.36 -8.47 5.44
C ASN A 198 -1.88 -9.93 5.30
N ARG A 199 -2.50 -10.68 4.37
CA ARG A 199 -2.26 -12.10 4.16
C ARG A 199 -0.86 -12.44 3.63
N ILE A 200 -0.14 -11.48 3.04
CA ILE A 200 1.24 -11.67 2.57
C ILE A 200 2.29 -11.29 3.62
N GLY A 201 1.85 -11.04 4.86
CA GLY A 201 2.73 -10.79 6.00
C GLY A 201 3.08 -9.33 6.23
N GLU A 202 2.69 -8.41 5.36
CA GLU A 202 2.96 -6.99 5.58
C GLU A 202 2.13 -6.48 6.76
N GLY A 203 2.82 -5.91 7.75
CA GLY A 203 2.24 -5.19 8.86
C GLY A 203 2.78 -3.76 8.94
N TYR A 204 1.91 -2.80 9.27
CA TYR A 204 2.36 -1.42 9.47
C TYR A 204 1.57 -0.70 10.55
N PHE A 205 2.24 0.29 11.14
CA PHE A 205 1.69 1.36 11.95
C PHE A 205 2.02 2.68 11.27
N VAL A 206 1.07 3.62 11.22
CA VAL A 206 1.33 4.95 10.66
C VAL A 206 0.51 6.02 11.37
N SER A 207 1.13 7.17 11.67
CA SER A 207 0.44 8.36 12.18
C SER A 207 0.13 9.34 11.05
N TYR A 208 -0.88 10.17 11.24
CA TYR A 208 -1.35 11.14 10.27
C TYR A 208 -1.39 12.53 10.88
N ARG A 209 -0.62 13.47 10.31
CA ARG A 209 -0.44 14.84 10.80
C ARG A 209 -0.11 14.85 12.28
N ASP A 210 0.99 14.22 12.62
CA ASP A 210 1.45 13.98 13.99
C ASP A 210 2.45 15.07 14.38
N PRO A 211 2.27 15.78 15.50
CA PRO A 211 3.27 16.71 16.01
C PRO A 211 4.50 16.02 16.62
N ASN A 212 4.42 14.71 16.90
CA ASN A 212 5.49 13.96 17.54
C ASN A 212 6.16 12.98 16.55
N LEU A 213 7.42 12.63 16.84
CA LEU A 213 8.13 11.58 16.14
C LEU A 213 8.54 10.46 17.12
N ARG A 214 9.49 10.71 18.02
CA ARG A 214 10.00 9.71 18.98
C ARG A 214 8.90 9.15 19.87
N ARG A 215 8.09 10.00 20.46
CA ARG A 215 6.96 9.56 21.28
C ARG A 215 6.02 8.62 20.54
N THR A 216 5.78 8.88 19.24
CA THR A 216 4.92 8.02 18.42
C THR A 216 5.55 6.65 18.19
N LEU A 217 6.86 6.58 18.01
CA LEU A 217 7.58 5.30 17.91
C LEU A 217 7.51 4.52 19.24
N GLU A 218 7.67 5.19 20.36
CA GLU A 218 7.53 4.60 21.72
C GLU A 218 6.11 4.03 21.93
N VAL A 219 5.07 4.74 21.43
CA VAL A 219 3.70 4.23 21.47
C VAL A 219 3.54 2.98 20.61
N TYR A 220 4.17 2.92 19.42
CA TYR A 220 4.13 1.70 18.60
C TYR A 220 4.80 0.53 19.32
N ASP A 221 5.96 0.74 19.92
CA ASP A 221 6.66 -0.31 20.67
C ASP A 221 5.82 -0.82 21.86
N GLY A 222 5.11 0.06 22.53
CA GLY A 222 4.21 -0.28 23.65
C GLY A 222 2.97 -1.11 23.27
N VAL A 223 2.64 -1.26 21.97
CA VAL A 223 1.53 -2.14 21.52
C VAL A 223 1.76 -3.58 21.95
N VAL A 224 3.00 -4.05 21.96
CA VAL A 224 3.33 -5.44 22.33
C VAL A 224 2.91 -5.74 23.77
N ASP A 225 3.25 -4.87 24.70
CA ASP A 225 2.92 -5.07 26.12
C ASP A 225 1.42 -4.85 26.37
N TYR A 226 0.81 -3.86 25.71
CA TYR A 226 -0.64 -3.69 25.73
C TYR A 226 -1.38 -4.97 25.34
N LEU A 227 -0.88 -5.68 24.30
CA LEU A 227 -1.51 -6.93 23.85
C LEU A 227 -1.26 -8.10 24.82
N LYS A 228 -0.08 -8.20 25.43
CA LYS A 228 0.19 -9.24 26.44
C LYS A 228 -0.75 -9.11 27.64
N ASP A 229 -1.03 -7.89 28.05
CA ASP A 229 -1.88 -7.56 29.19
C ASP A 229 -3.35 -7.34 28.80
N PHE A 230 -3.71 -7.59 27.53
CA PHE A 230 -5.04 -7.33 27.03
C PHE A 230 -6.12 -8.06 27.82
N THR A 231 -7.03 -7.29 28.42
CA THR A 231 -8.14 -7.79 29.22
C THR A 231 -9.40 -6.97 28.93
N VAL A 232 -10.46 -7.67 28.54
CA VAL A 232 -11.77 -7.06 28.26
C VAL A 232 -12.90 -7.96 28.72
N SER A 233 -14.10 -7.40 28.94
CA SER A 233 -15.29 -8.18 29.19
C SER A 233 -15.71 -8.96 27.95
N GLU A 234 -16.48 -10.07 28.12
CA GLU A 234 -17.08 -10.81 26.98
C GLU A 234 -17.95 -9.89 26.11
N ARG A 235 -18.64 -8.94 26.74
CA ARG A 235 -19.47 -7.95 26.04
C ARG A 235 -18.62 -7.07 25.11
N ASP A 236 -17.46 -6.62 25.56
CA ASP A 236 -16.60 -5.74 24.77
C ASP A 236 -15.89 -6.53 23.69
N MET A 237 -15.47 -7.78 23.96
CA MET A 237 -14.95 -8.67 22.92
C MET A 237 -16.00 -8.90 21.81
N THR A 238 -17.26 -9.14 22.18
CA THR A 238 -18.37 -9.25 21.23
C THR A 238 -18.54 -7.99 20.38
N LYS A 239 -18.40 -6.80 20.96
CA LYS A 239 -18.46 -5.53 20.20
C LYS A 239 -17.36 -5.43 19.15
N TYR A 240 -16.11 -5.82 19.48
CA TYR A 240 -15.01 -5.81 18.51
C TYR A 240 -15.24 -6.81 17.38
N ILE A 241 -15.76 -8.00 17.69
CA ILE A 241 -16.13 -8.98 16.67
C ILE A 241 -17.22 -8.44 15.74
N ILE A 242 -18.31 -7.88 16.31
CA ILE A 242 -19.40 -7.28 15.53
C ILE A 242 -18.88 -6.12 14.67
N GLY A 243 -18.07 -5.24 15.23
CA GLY A 243 -17.46 -4.13 14.50
C GLY A 243 -16.59 -4.61 13.34
N THR A 244 -15.83 -5.67 13.55
CA THR A 244 -15.01 -6.30 12.51
C THR A 244 -15.88 -6.90 11.41
N MET A 245 -16.91 -7.67 11.77
CA MET A 245 -17.82 -8.28 10.81
C MET A 245 -18.61 -7.24 10.03
N SER A 246 -19.02 -6.15 10.65
CA SER A 246 -19.70 -5.03 9.96
C SER A 246 -18.81 -4.41 8.87
N ASN A 247 -17.50 -4.33 9.09
CA ASN A 247 -16.56 -3.85 8.07
C ASN A 247 -16.39 -4.84 6.90
N ILE A 248 -16.45 -6.14 7.18
CA ILE A 248 -16.29 -7.21 6.18
C ILE A 248 -17.57 -7.41 5.35
N ASP A 249 -18.73 -7.31 6.00
CA ASP A 249 -20.05 -7.62 5.43
C ASP A 249 -20.79 -6.39 4.94
N GLN A 250 -20.10 -5.31 4.61
CA GLN A 250 -20.74 -4.11 4.06
C GLN A 250 -21.54 -4.44 2.80
N PRO A 251 -22.77 -3.89 2.67
CA PRO A 251 -23.56 -4.04 1.45
C PRO A 251 -22.79 -3.52 0.24
N MET A 252 -22.78 -4.30 -0.84
CA MET A 252 -22.07 -3.95 -2.06
C MET A 252 -23.02 -3.82 -3.23
N THR A 253 -22.80 -2.79 -4.06
CA THR A 253 -23.43 -2.68 -5.38
C THR A 253 -22.97 -3.83 -6.30
N PRO A 254 -23.71 -4.15 -7.39
CA PRO A 254 -23.25 -5.14 -8.37
C PRO A 254 -21.84 -4.87 -8.89
N ALA A 255 -21.51 -3.62 -9.21
CA ALA A 255 -20.18 -3.23 -9.65
C ALA A 255 -19.10 -3.55 -8.59
N ALA A 256 -19.32 -3.16 -7.32
CA ALA A 256 -18.40 -3.45 -6.23
C ALA A 256 -18.21 -4.96 -5.98
N LYS A 257 -19.27 -5.78 -6.20
CA LYS A 257 -19.16 -7.25 -6.16
C LYS A 257 -18.26 -7.78 -7.29
N GLY A 258 -18.38 -7.21 -8.49
CA GLY A 258 -17.51 -7.54 -9.63
C GLY A 258 -16.05 -7.20 -9.35
N ASP A 259 -15.77 -6.00 -8.87
CA ASP A 259 -14.42 -5.55 -8.50
C ASP A 259 -13.82 -6.43 -7.41
N ARG A 260 -14.60 -6.76 -6.38
CA ARG A 260 -14.17 -7.69 -5.32
C ARG A 260 -13.85 -9.08 -5.88
N SER A 261 -14.72 -9.61 -6.75
CA SER A 261 -14.50 -10.92 -7.38
C SER A 261 -13.22 -10.95 -8.21
N MET A 262 -13.00 -9.91 -9.02
CA MET A 262 -11.77 -9.75 -9.80
C MET A 262 -10.53 -9.69 -8.90
N ASN A 263 -10.57 -8.89 -7.85
CA ASN A 263 -9.46 -8.79 -6.89
C ASN A 263 -9.17 -10.12 -6.20
N LEU A 264 -10.18 -10.87 -5.76
CA LEU A 264 -10.01 -12.19 -5.15
C LEU A 264 -9.37 -13.17 -6.14
N TYR A 265 -9.85 -13.18 -7.39
CA TYR A 265 -9.29 -14.02 -8.46
C TYR A 265 -7.81 -13.70 -8.72
N MET A 266 -7.48 -12.42 -8.91
CA MET A 266 -6.10 -11.97 -9.16
C MET A 266 -5.15 -12.30 -8.02
N ASN A 267 -5.63 -12.19 -6.78
CA ASN A 267 -4.83 -12.50 -5.59
C ASN A 267 -4.89 -13.97 -5.16
N LYS A 268 -5.55 -14.84 -5.94
CA LYS A 268 -5.72 -16.29 -5.67
C LYS A 268 -6.31 -16.56 -4.29
N VAL A 269 -7.26 -15.73 -3.85
CA VAL A 269 -7.97 -15.90 -2.59
C VAL A 269 -9.22 -16.75 -2.82
N SER A 270 -9.24 -17.97 -2.28
CA SER A 270 -10.35 -18.89 -2.45
C SER A 270 -11.51 -18.62 -1.48
N ALA A 271 -12.68 -19.19 -1.77
CA ALA A 271 -13.84 -19.12 -0.88
C ALA A 271 -13.55 -19.77 0.49
N GLU A 272 -12.79 -20.84 0.50
CA GLU A 272 -12.39 -21.57 1.73
C GLU A 272 -11.50 -20.66 2.61
N MET A 273 -10.57 -19.92 2.03
CA MET A 273 -9.73 -18.96 2.76
C MET A 273 -10.59 -17.86 3.40
N ILE A 274 -11.59 -17.34 2.67
CA ILE A 274 -12.51 -16.33 3.21
C ILE A 274 -13.35 -16.91 4.35
N GLN A 275 -13.89 -18.12 4.18
CA GLN A 275 -14.68 -18.78 5.22
C GLN A 275 -13.85 -19.12 6.45
N LYS A 276 -12.60 -19.54 6.28
CA LYS A 276 -11.67 -19.77 7.38
C LYS A 276 -11.44 -18.47 8.17
N GLU A 277 -11.11 -17.37 7.50
CA GLU A 277 -10.91 -16.07 8.14
C GLU A 277 -12.15 -15.62 8.92
N ARG A 278 -13.34 -15.80 8.34
CA ARG A 278 -14.60 -15.46 9.00
C ARG A 278 -14.83 -16.28 10.29
N ARG A 279 -14.55 -17.60 10.26
CA ARG A 279 -14.61 -18.42 11.46
C ARG A 279 -13.63 -17.99 12.52
N GLU A 280 -12.38 -17.73 12.14
CA GLU A 280 -11.35 -17.23 13.06
C GLU A 280 -11.73 -15.90 13.71
N ILE A 281 -12.49 -15.04 13.03
CA ILE A 281 -13.02 -13.79 13.61
C ILE A 281 -14.16 -14.08 14.59
N LEU A 282 -15.12 -14.90 14.19
CA LEU A 282 -16.33 -15.18 14.99
C LEU A 282 -16.04 -15.98 16.26
N GLU A 283 -15.02 -16.85 16.22
CA GLU A 283 -14.61 -17.73 17.32
C GLU A 283 -13.50 -17.09 18.19
N ALA A 284 -12.97 -15.94 17.81
CA ALA A 284 -11.86 -15.30 18.51
C ALA A 284 -12.22 -14.90 19.93
N GLY A 285 -11.33 -15.25 20.86
CA GLY A 285 -11.39 -14.85 22.25
C GLY A 285 -10.25 -13.90 22.64
N GLN A 286 -10.25 -13.47 23.90
CA GLN A 286 -9.23 -12.61 24.46
C GLN A 286 -7.80 -13.18 24.32
N ASP A 287 -7.64 -14.48 24.48
CA ASP A 287 -6.33 -15.14 24.37
C ASP A 287 -5.82 -15.16 22.93
N ASP A 288 -6.71 -15.16 21.93
CA ASP A 288 -6.31 -15.00 20.53
C ASP A 288 -5.70 -13.63 20.29
N ILE A 289 -6.30 -12.59 20.88
CA ILE A 289 -5.77 -11.21 20.78
C ILE A 289 -4.41 -11.10 21.49
N ARG A 290 -4.25 -11.67 22.69
CA ARG A 290 -2.96 -11.72 23.40
C ARG A 290 -1.85 -12.38 22.55
N ARG A 291 -2.18 -13.50 21.88
CA ARG A 291 -1.22 -14.21 21.00
C ARG A 291 -0.73 -13.36 19.84
N LEU A 292 -1.50 -12.36 19.39
CA LEU A 292 -1.09 -11.43 18.34
C LEU A 292 0.06 -10.48 18.77
N SER A 293 0.38 -10.41 20.05
CA SER A 293 1.58 -9.69 20.53
C SER A 293 2.85 -10.16 19.81
N LYS A 294 2.97 -11.46 19.49
CA LYS A 294 4.09 -12.03 18.73
C LYS A 294 4.13 -11.55 17.27
N VAL A 295 2.96 -11.39 16.64
CA VAL A 295 2.86 -10.86 15.27
C VAL A 295 3.28 -9.40 15.23
N VAL A 296 2.79 -8.60 16.19
CA VAL A 296 3.18 -7.19 16.30
C VAL A 296 4.67 -7.04 16.62
N GLU A 297 5.19 -7.85 17.53
CA GLU A 297 6.61 -7.87 17.85
C GLU A 297 7.47 -8.18 16.62
N ALA A 298 7.05 -9.16 15.79
CA ALA A 298 7.74 -9.49 14.54
C ALA A 298 7.75 -8.32 13.55
N VAL A 299 6.65 -7.57 13.44
CA VAL A 299 6.58 -6.36 12.61
C VAL A 299 7.53 -5.28 13.14
N LEU A 300 7.51 -5.00 14.43
CA LEU A 300 8.30 -3.92 15.04
C LEU A 300 9.81 -4.24 15.06
N LYS A 301 10.19 -5.50 15.27
CA LYS A 301 11.58 -5.96 15.22
C LYS A 301 12.24 -5.81 13.85
N ALA A 302 11.46 -5.78 12.76
CA ALA A 302 12.01 -5.50 11.44
C ALA A 302 12.63 -4.10 11.36
N ASP A 303 12.18 -3.19 12.24
CA ASP A 303 12.69 -1.84 12.41
C ASP A 303 12.83 -1.10 11.07
N GLN A 304 11.75 -1.12 10.28
CA GLN A 304 11.64 -0.44 8.99
C GLN A 304 10.87 0.85 9.19
N LEU A 305 11.55 1.97 9.01
CA LEU A 305 11.05 3.31 9.31
C LEU A 305 11.07 4.22 8.07
N CYS A 306 9.96 4.90 7.83
CA CYS A 306 9.92 6.04 6.92
C CYS A 306 9.11 7.17 7.55
N VAL A 307 9.68 8.37 7.55
CA VAL A 307 9.04 9.57 8.07
C VAL A 307 9.01 10.63 6.97
N ILE A 308 7.85 11.23 6.77
CA ILE A 308 7.69 12.41 5.91
C ILE A 308 7.19 13.55 6.79
N GLY A 309 7.88 14.69 6.85
CA GLY A 309 7.39 15.79 7.67
C GLY A 309 8.38 16.89 7.98
N SER A 310 8.24 17.46 9.18
CA SER A 310 9.01 18.61 9.64
C SER A 310 10.51 18.40 9.55
N GLU A 311 11.19 19.30 8.89
CA GLU A 311 12.66 19.33 8.85
C GLU A 311 13.28 19.33 10.24
N GLU A 312 12.78 20.20 11.14
CA GLU A 312 13.27 20.30 12.51
C GLU A 312 13.17 18.95 13.24
N LYS A 313 12.01 18.28 13.20
CA LYS A 313 11.79 17.02 13.90
C LYS A 313 12.60 15.86 13.32
N ILE A 314 12.81 15.83 12.02
CA ILE A 314 13.65 14.82 11.36
C ILE A 314 15.11 15.04 11.71
N GLU A 315 15.60 16.29 11.77
CA GLU A 315 16.98 16.59 12.18
C GLU A 315 17.22 16.35 13.68
N GLU A 316 16.28 16.67 14.56
CA GLU A 316 16.35 16.31 15.99
C GLU A 316 16.56 14.80 16.19
N GLU A 317 15.94 13.97 15.34
CA GLU A 317 15.98 12.52 15.41
C GLU A 317 16.79 11.89 14.28
N ARG A 318 17.82 12.60 13.80
CA ARG A 318 18.64 12.20 12.65
C ARG A 318 19.23 10.79 12.78
N ASN A 319 19.52 10.37 14.01
CA ASN A 319 20.08 9.06 14.32
C ASN A 319 19.15 7.87 14.03
N LEU A 320 17.84 8.11 13.84
CA LEU A 320 16.89 7.07 13.46
C LEU A 320 16.97 6.68 11.98
N PHE A 321 17.59 7.52 11.16
CA PHE A 321 17.56 7.42 9.71
C PHE A 321 18.93 7.06 9.12
N GLY A 322 18.94 6.12 8.20
CA GLY A 322 20.09 5.87 7.33
C GLY A 322 20.30 7.00 6.32
N THR A 323 19.18 7.57 5.81
CA THR A 323 19.19 8.66 4.83
C THR A 323 18.15 9.72 5.19
N VAL A 324 18.50 10.98 4.99
CA VAL A 324 17.58 12.13 5.11
C VAL A 324 17.66 12.97 3.83
N THR A 325 16.50 13.23 3.21
CA THR A 325 16.38 13.94 1.93
C THR A 325 15.28 14.99 2.01
N SER A 326 15.38 16.06 1.24
CA SER A 326 14.30 17.06 1.04
C SER A 326 13.57 16.78 -0.28
N PHE A 327 12.26 17.02 -0.32
CA PHE A 327 11.47 16.97 -1.56
C PHE A 327 11.60 18.28 -2.33
#